data_eee4d329c7b7836ce1d8d8db9852f23c
#
_entry.id   eee4d329c7b7836ce1d8d8db9852f23c
#
_cell.length_a   1.000
_cell.length_b   1.000
_cell.length_c   1.000
_cell.angle_alpha   90.00
_cell.angle_beta   90.00
_cell.angle_gamma   90.00
#
_symmetry.space_group_name_H-M   'P 1'
#
loop_
_entity.id
_entity.type
_entity.pdbx_description
1 polymer ?
#
loop_
_entity_poly.entity_id
_entity_poly.type
_entity_poly.pdbx_seq_one_letter_code
_entity_poly.pdbx_strand_id
1 'polypeptide(L)'
;MAADEVNPDELEIADELIAERRTEAPGETPKDMTAWQRPITAVIDLINYRAGQIIALLMVPLIAVVVFEVISRNSFSILANAGFEDFARSLGLGPTLWVYDSSRMIAGVLFMAAAGYGLMRGVHIRADFLYRGWTNKTQATVDATLYLLFFIPSMIFFTVVASQFWWLAFSTGETMQIDSAWGPVLWPARLAMPVGGILLALQGVPEIFRAFHKMGKEREQWFIKILPIYLIALIWLILAIFTPNLVPGGEWFTDLMKAQPSMSKPTIGLIMLAAMLFVIFIGFPISFTLIFLAFVFGIWGANFKLTTLLMTLNTNSTMLNDQLMAVPLFVLMGIVMEAAGLMERLFASIQMIMARVRGSLFIAVLIVSTIFAAATGIVGASVTLLGIMAGATMTRSGYNVQLAAGTIT
;
A
#
# COMPACT_ATOMS: atom_id res chain seq x y z
N MET A 1 -41.69 -9.50 20.73
CA MET A 1 -41.08 -8.84 19.58
C MET A 1 -40.75 -9.97 18.63
N ALA A 2 -41.47 -10.07 17.53
CA ALA A 2 -41.33 -11.12 16.55
C ALA A 2 -39.89 -11.03 15.98
N ALA A 3 -39.23 -12.15 15.95
CA ALA A 3 -38.02 -12.29 15.15
C ALA A 3 -38.48 -12.16 13.68
N ASP A 4 -38.07 -11.10 12.98
CA ASP A 4 -38.15 -11.06 11.53
C ASP A 4 -37.36 -12.26 11.04
N GLU A 5 -38.06 -13.28 10.54
CA GLU A 5 -37.46 -14.39 9.81
C GLU A 5 -36.72 -13.77 8.62
N VAL A 6 -35.41 -13.84 8.63
CA VAL A 6 -34.59 -13.43 7.49
C VAL A 6 -35.02 -14.31 6.33
N ASN A 7 -35.61 -13.69 5.31
CA ASN A 7 -36.13 -14.37 4.14
C ASN A 7 -34.97 -15.16 3.48
N PRO A 8 -35.13 -16.50 3.29
CA PRO A 8 -34.09 -17.30 2.63
C PRO A 8 -33.65 -16.75 1.29
N ASP A 9 -34.57 -16.12 0.55
CA ASP A 9 -34.31 -15.48 -0.74
C ASP A 9 -33.37 -14.27 -0.61
N GLU A 10 -33.43 -13.52 0.51
CA GLU A 10 -32.49 -12.40 0.75
C GLU A 10 -31.06 -12.88 1.09
N LEU A 11 -30.93 -14.05 1.71
CA LEU A 11 -29.64 -14.69 1.96
C LEU A 11 -29.04 -15.24 0.66
N GLU A 12 -29.86 -15.83 -0.21
CA GLU A 12 -29.42 -16.34 -1.51
C GLU A 12 -29.00 -15.21 -2.44
N ILE A 13 -29.74 -14.09 -2.47
CA ILE A 13 -29.39 -12.86 -3.20
C ILE A 13 -28.09 -12.23 -2.63
N ALA A 14 -27.91 -12.22 -1.31
CA ALA A 14 -26.70 -11.73 -0.69
C ALA A 14 -25.49 -12.61 -1.03
N ASP A 15 -25.65 -13.93 -1.04
CA ASP A 15 -24.61 -14.88 -1.42
C ASP A 15 -24.30 -14.81 -2.93
N GLU A 16 -25.29 -14.61 -3.80
CA GLU A 16 -25.07 -14.34 -5.22
C GLU A 16 -24.32 -13.02 -5.44
N LEU A 17 -24.70 -11.94 -4.77
CA LEU A 17 -24.02 -10.65 -4.85
C LEU A 17 -22.59 -10.71 -4.31
N ILE A 18 -22.33 -11.51 -3.27
CA ILE A 18 -21.00 -11.77 -2.74
C ILE A 18 -20.19 -12.64 -3.71
N ALA A 19 -20.81 -13.64 -4.32
CA ALA A 19 -20.21 -14.49 -5.34
C ALA A 19 -19.89 -13.70 -6.61
N GLU A 20 -20.82 -12.84 -7.07
CA GLU A 20 -20.62 -11.96 -8.23
C GLU A 20 -19.51 -10.93 -8.00
N ARG A 21 -19.37 -10.39 -6.77
CA ARG A 21 -18.22 -9.56 -6.37
C ARG A 21 -16.91 -10.35 -6.21
N ARG A 22 -16.99 -11.65 -5.91
CA ARG A 22 -15.82 -12.55 -5.88
C ARG A 22 -15.37 -12.99 -7.26
N THR A 23 -16.24 -13.04 -8.24
CA THR A 23 -15.91 -13.41 -9.64
C THR A 23 -15.15 -12.31 -10.38
N GLU A 24 -15.21 -11.06 -9.93
CA GLU A 24 -14.29 -10.01 -10.36
C GLU A 24 -13.10 -9.92 -9.38
N ALA A 25 -12.26 -10.95 -9.35
CA ALA A 25 -11.03 -10.87 -8.57
C ALA A 25 -10.22 -9.64 -9.03
N PRO A 26 -9.75 -8.79 -8.10
CA PRO A 26 -8.92 -7.65 -8.47
C PRO A 26 -7.73 -8.13 -9.30
N GLY A 27 -7.56 -7.59 -10.51
CA GLY A 27 -6.50 -7.98 -11.43
C GLY A 27 -6.92 -8.95 -12.55
N GLU A 28 -8.16 -9.44 -12.60
CA GLU A 28 -8.62 -10.20 -13.76
C GLU A 28 -8.91 -9.27 -14.95
N THR A 29 -8.46 -9.72 -16.13
CA THR A 29 -8.69 -9.01 -17.39
C THR A 29 -10.07 -9.38 -17.91
N PRO A 30 -11.04 -8.44 -18.04
CA PRO A 30 -12.36 -8.73 -18.57
C PRO A 30 -12.27 -9.38 -19.96
N LYS A 31 -13.07 -10.45 -20.20
CA LYS A 31 -13.04 -11.21 -21.45
C LYS A 31 -13.52 -10.40 -22.66
N ASP A 32 -14.34 -9.40 -22.44
CA ASP A 32 -14.96 -8.51 -23.43
C ASP A 32 -14.21 -7.17 -23.62
N MET A 33 -13.02 -7.02 -23.00
CA MET A 33 -12.13 -5.89 -23.21
C MET A 33 -11.66 -5.81 -24.68
N THR A 34 -11.44 -4.59 -25.18
CA THR A 34 -11.02 -4.31 -26.57
C THR A 34 -9.78 -5.12 -26.95
N ALA A 35 -9.74 -5.65 -28.18
CA ALA A 35 -8.70 -6.58 -28.64
C ALA A 35 -7.24 -6.09 -28.47
N TRP A 36 -7.01 -4.76 -28.56
CA TRP A 36 -5.68 -4.18 -28.40
C TRP A 36 -5.29 -3.90 -26.94
N GLN A 37 -6.27 -3.62 -26.06
CA GLN A 37 -6.03 -3.36 -24.64
C GLN A 37 -5.70 -4.64 -23.86
N ARG A 38 -6.36 -5.73 -24.21
CA ARG A 38 -6.25 -7.01 -23.53
C ARG A 38 -4.81 -7.55 -23.44
N PRO A 39 -4.03 -7.64 -24.54
CA PRO A 39 -2.66 -8.16 -24.47
C PRO A 39 -1.75 -7.26 -23.65
N ILE A 40 -1.90 -5.94 -23.72
CA ILE A 40 -1.10 -4.98 -22.93
C ILE A 40 -1.38 -5.19 -21.43
N THR A 41 -2.66 -5.24 -21.06
CA THR A 41 -3.07 -5.50 -19.67
C THR A 41 -2.51 -6.82 -19.17
N ALA A 42 -2.66 -7.91 -19.93
CA ALA A 42 -2.19 -9.23 -19.53
C ALA A 42 -0.67 -9.29 -19.34
N VAL A 43 0.10 -8.63 -20.21
CA VAL A 43 1.56 -8.59 -20.09
C VAL A 43 2.01 -7.80 -18.86
N ILE A 44 1.42 -6.63 -18.61
CA ILE A 44 1.77 -5.80 -17.45
C ILE A 44 1.36 -6.50 -16.14
N ASP A 45 0.18 -7.09 -16.09
CA ASP A 45 -0.26 -7.87 -14.93
C ASP A 45 0.67 -9.06 -14.68
N LEU A 46 1.11 -9.77 -15.73
CA LEU A 46 2.07 -10.85 -15.60
C LEU A 46 3.42 -10.36 -15.05
N ILE A 47 3.92 -9.21 -15.52
CA ILE A 47 5.16 -8.61 -15.02
C ILE A 47 5.03 -8.32 -13.52
N ASN A 48 3.97 -7.61 -13.11
CA ASN A 48 3.76 -7.27 -11.70
C ASN A 48 3.50 -8.50 -10.84
N TYR A 49 2.78 -9.50 -11.36
CA TYR A 49 2.57 -10.77 -10.66
C TYR A 49 3.90 -11.50 -10.42
N ARG A 50 4.74 -11.64 -11.45
CA ARG A 50 6.06 -12.28 -11.32
C ARG A 50 7.01 -11.49 -10.44
N ALA A 51 7.03 -10.16 -10.58
CA ALA A 51 7.79 -9.28 -9.69
C ALA A 51 7.35 -9.49 -8.24
N GLY A 52 6.04 -9.50 -7.97
CA GLY A 52 5.50 -9.76 -6.63
C GLY A 52 5.93 -11.12 -6.06
N GLN A 53 5.94 -12.19 -6.87
CA GLN A 53 6.43 -13.50 -6.45
C GLN A 53 7.92 -13.47 -6.08
N ILE A 54 8.76 -12.83 -6.91
CA ILE A 54 10.20 -12.70 -6.66
C ILE A 54 10.46 -11.88 -5.39
N ILE A 55 9.74 -10.76 -5.24
CA ILE A 55 9.87 -9.88 -4.08
C ILE A 55 9.41 -10.59 -2.80
N ALA A 56 8.37 -11.40 -2.86
CA ALA A 56 7.90 -12.20 -1.72
C ALA A 56 8.99 -13.15 -1.19
N LEU A 57 9.92 -13.63 -2.03
CA LEU A 57 11.05 -14.44 -1.58
C LEU A 57 11.98 -13.69 -0.62
N LEU A 58 11.98 -12.35 -0.61
CA LEU A 58 12.74 -11.55 0.37
C LEU A 58 12.25 -11.73 1.81
N MET A 59 11.05 -12.30 2.01
CA MET A 59 10.60 -12.71 3.35
C MET A 59 11.51 -13.79 3.95
N VAL A 60 12.04 -14.69 3.14
CA VAL A 60 12.89 -15.80 3.63
C VAL A 60 14.18 -15.26 4.27
N PRO A 61 15.01 -14.43 3.58
CA PRO A 61 16.19 -13.86 4.21
C PRO A 61 15.84 -12.91 5.35
N LEU A 62 14.71 -12.16 5.29
CA LEU A 62 14.28 -11.31 6.41
C LEU A 62 14.02 -12.13 7.67
N ILE A 63 13.27 -13.22 7.57
CA ILE A 63 13.00 -14.14 8.68
C ILE A 63 14.30 -14.77 9.18
N ALA A 64 15.14 -15.27 8.26
CA ALA A 64 16.38 -15.93 8.61
C ALA A 64 17.33 -15.01 9.40
N VAL A 65 17.47 -13.78 8.95
CA VAL A 65 18.34 -12.76 9.59
C VAL A 65 17.81 -12.42 10.99
N VAL A 66 16.51 -12.18 11.16
CA VAL A 66 15.92 -11.84 12.46
C VAL A 66 15.97 -13.04 13.42
N VAL A 67 15.64 -14.25 12.95
CA VAL A 67 15.72 -15.48 13.76
C VAL A 67 17.17 -15.74 14.20
N PHE A 68 18.13 -15.57 13.29
CA PHE A 68 19.55 -15.68 13.63
C PHE A 68 19.93 -14.75 14.78
N GLU A 69 19.55 -13.47 14.70
CA GLU A 69 19.86 -12.49 15.74
C GLU A 69 19.23 -12.86 17.08
N VAL A 70 17.97 -13.27 17.09
CA VAL A 70 17.26 -13.69 18.31
C VAL A 70 17.97 -14.90 18.96
N ILE A 71 18.31 -15.91 18.16
CA ILE A 71 19.01 -17.09 18.65
C ILE A 71 20.41 -16.69 19.15
N SER A 72 21.17 -15.92 18.39
CA SER A 72 22.53 -15.50 18.73
C SER A 72 22.58 -14.72 20.04
N ARG A 73 21.69 -13.74 20.21
CA ARG A 73 21.59 -12.92 21.44
C ARG A 73 21.18 -13.74 22.65
N ASN A 74 20.14 -14.56 22.51
CA ASN A 74 19.66 -15.38 23.62
C ASN A 74 20.70 -16.42 24.06
N SER A 75 21.31 -17.12 23.10
CA SER A 75 22.37 -18.11 23.37
C SER A 75 23.56 -17.45 24.04
N PHE A 76 23.98 -16.27 23.58
CA PHE A 76 25.04 -15.49 24.22
C PHE A 76 24.68 -15.13 25.67
N SER A 77 23.48 -14.59 25.90
CA SER A 77 23.01 -14.21 27.23
C SER A 77 22.97 -15.41 28.20
N ILE A 78 22.51 -16.58 27.75
CA ILE A 78 22.47 -17.80 28.55
C ILE A 78 23.89 -18.24 28.92
N LEU A 79 24.78 -18.30 27.94
CA LEU A 79 26.18 -18.75 28.16
C LEU A 79 26.96 -17.75 29.03
N ALA A 80 26.78 -16.45 28.82
CA ALA A 80 27.44 -15.41 29.63
C ALA A 80 27.00 -15.47 31.09
N ASN A 81 25.67 -15.65 31.33
CA ASN A 81 25.12 -15.82 32.67
C ASN A 81 25.60 -17.11 33.37
N ALA A 82 25.97 -18.13 32.60
CA ALA A 82 26.56 -19.37 33.09
C ALA A 82 28.06 -19.30 33.27
N GLY A 83 28.70 -18.17 33.01
CA GLY A 83 30.17 -17.96 33.15
C GLY A 83 30.97 -18.39 31.93
N PHE A 84 30.37 -18.71 30.79
CA PHE A 84 30.98 -19.13 29.53
C PHE A 84 31.01 -18.03 28.48
N GLU A 85 31.23 -16.77 28.86
CA GLU A 85 31.21 -15.61 27.94
C GLU A 85 32.25 -15.73 26.83
N ASP A 86 33.49 -16.08 27.15
CA ASP A 86 34.58 -16.20 26.17
C ASP A 86 34.30 -17.32 25.18
N PHE A 87 33.71 -18.42 25.62
CA PHE A 87 33.29 -19.51 24.75
C PHE A 87 32.17 -19.06 23.82
N ALA A 88 31.19 -18.31 24.31
CA ALA A 88 30.11 -17.78 23.48
C ALA A 88 30.67 -16.81 22.40
N ARG A 89 31.60 -15.96 22.75
CA ARG A 89 32.30 -15.07 21.80
C ARG A 89 33.11 -15.84 20.76
N SER A 90 33.77 -16.94 21.14
CA SER A 90 34.55 -17.77 20.22
C SER A 90 33.65 -18.46 19.16
N LEU A 91 32.39 -18.70 19.51
CA LEU A 91 31.36 -19.23 18.58
C LEU A 91 30.73 -18.12 17.70
N GLY A 92 31.15 -16.86 17.84
CA GLY A 92 30.57 -15.75 17.10
C GLY A 92 29.15 -15.38 17.56
N LEU A 93 28.74 -15.82 18.77
CA LEU A 93 27.45 -15.47 19.35
C LEU A 93 27.49 -14.08 19.99
N GLY A 94 26.35 -13.39 19.96
CA GLY A 94 26.20 -12.06 20.54
C GLY A 94 25.42 -11.11 19.65
N PRO A 95 25.26 -9.86 20.09
CA PRO A 95 24.62 -8.84 19.28
C PRO A 95 25.42 -8.57 18.01
N THR A 96 24.78 -8.64 16.85
CA THR A 96 25.44 -8.37 15.57
C THR A 96 25.18 -6.93 15.10
N LEU A 97 26.17 -6.33 14.44
CA LEU A 97 26.06 -4.96 13.94
C LEU A 97 25.28 -4.88 12.61
N TRP A 98 25.28 -5.96 11.84
CA TRP A 98 24.76 -5.97 10.47
C TRP A 98 23.30 -6.42 10.34
N VAL A 99 22.79 -7.20 11.28
CA VAL A 99 21.43 -7.78 11.21
C VAL A 99 20.36 -6.71 11.19
N TYR A 100 20.49 -5.71 12.05
CA TYR A 100 19.51 -4.64 12.15
C TYR A 100 19.40 -3.84 10.85
N ASP A 101 20.52 -3.43 10.27
CA ASP A 101 20.55 -2.68 9.03
C ASP A 101 20.10 -3.51 7.83
N SER A 102 20.54 -4.76 7.75
CA SER A 102 20.08 -5.70 6.71
C SER A 102 18.57 -5.89 6.75
N SER A 103 17.99 -6.07 7.95
CA SER A 103 16.56 -6.23 8.12
C SER A 103 15.76 -5.02 7.64
N ARG A 104 16.21 -3.79 7.98
CA ARG A 104 15.61 -2.54 7.50
C ARG A 104 15.66 -2.43 5.99
N MET A 105 16.83 -2.69 5.40
CA MET A 105 17.03 -2.62 3.96
C MET A 105 16.17 -3.64 3.22
N ILE A 106 16.13 -4.89 3.68
CA ILE A 106 15.30 -5.94 3.07
C ILE A 106 13.81 -5.57 3.15
N ALA A 107 13.35 -5.13 4.32
CA ALA A 107 11.95 -4.72 4.51
C ALA A 107 11.59 -3.53 3.61
N GLY A 108 12.44 -2.50 3.54
CA GLY A 108 12.22 -1.34 2.68
C GLY A 108 12.14 -1.70 1.20
N VAL A 109 13.03 -2.58 0.73
CA VAL A 109 13.01 -3.12 -0.64
C VAL A 109 11.71 -3.89 -0.88
N LEU A 110 11.30 -4.75 0.05
CA LEU A 110 10.07 -5.55 -0.04
C LEU A 110 8.84 -4.64 -0.22
N PHE A 111 8.66 -3.64 0.64
CA PHE A 111 7.51 -2.76 0.57
C PHE A 111 7.48 -1.91 -0.69
N MET A 112 8.63 -1.32 -1.05
CA MET A 112 8.69 -0.41 -2.19
C MET A 112 8.48 -1.15 -3.51
N ALA A 113 9.13 -2.28 -3.69
CA ALA A 113 9.05 -3.06 -4.92
C ALA A 113 7.71 -3.80 -5.07
N ALA A 114 7.04 -4.16 -3.95
CA ALA A 114 5.74 -4.82 -3.98
C ALA A 114 4.56 -3.88 -4.31
N ALA A 115 4.78 -2.55 -4.38
CA ALA A 115 3.70 -1.58 -4.57
C ALA A 115 2.90 -1.81 -5.86
N GLY A 116 3.55 -2.18 -6.97
CA GLY A 116 2.88 -2.51 -8.23
C GLY A 116 1.99 -3.75 -8.13
N TYR A 117 2.45 -4.80 -7.46
CA TYR A 117 1.65 -5.99 -7.16
C TYR A 117 0.46 -5.65 -6.27
N GLY A 118 0.65 -4.79 -5.26
CA GLY A 118 -0.42 -4.29 -4.40
C GLY A 118 -1.50 -3.55 -5.19
N LEU A 119 -1.12 -2.73 -6.18
CA LEU A 119 -2.09 -2.05 -7.04
C LEU A 119 -2.87 -3.05 -7.90
N MET A 120 -2.20 -4.02 -8.50
CA MET A 120 -2.83 -5.09 -9.28
C MET A 120 -3.88 -5.87 -8.44
N ARG A 121 -3.60 -6.10 -7.16
CA ARG A 121 -4.52 -6.79 -6.24
C ARG A 121 -5.60 -5.90 -5.65
N GLY A 122 -5.60 -4.61 -5.95
CA GLY A 122 -6.61 -3.66 -5.46
C GLY A 122 -6.57 -3.42 -3.94
N VAL A 123 -5.41 -3.64 -3.30
CA VAL A 123 -5.27 -3.49 -1.83
C VAL A 123 -5.06 -2.05 -1.38
N HIS A 124 -4.99 -1.08 -2.31
CA HIS A 124 -4.86 0.33 -1.95
C HIS A 124 -6.14 0.87 -1.30
N ILE A 125 -5.97 1.46 -0.13
CA ILE A 125 -7.07 1.99 0.68
C ILE A 125 -7.72 3.19 -0.03
N ARG A 126 -9.04 3.17 -0.13
CA ARG A 126 -9.89 4.25 -0.65
C ARG A 126 -10.89 4.69 0.42
N ALA A 127 -11.18 5.98 0.49
CA ALA A 127 -12.30 6.48 1.29
C ALA A 127 -13.51 6.63 0.37
N ASP A 128 -14.46 5.72 0.46
CA ASP A 128 -15.52 5.56 -0.53
C ASP A 128 -16.87 6.15 -0.11
N PHE A 129 -16.89 7.12 0.82
CA PHE A 129 -18.11 7.75 1.32
C PHE A 129 -18.99 8.35 0.23
N LEU A 130 -18.43 9.18 -0.65
CA LEU A 130 -19.15 9.76 -1.78
C LEU A 130 -19.19 8.79 -2.96
N TYR A 131 -18.12 8.04 -3.14
CA TYR A 131 -17.92 7.14 -4.29
C TYR A 131 -18.98 6.04 -4.35
N ARG A 132 -19.38 5.46 -3.23
CA ARG A 132 -20.44 4.43 -3.18
C ARG A 132 -21.80 4.90 -3.66
N GLY A 133 -22.11 6.19 -3.54
CA GLY A 133 -23.37 6.77 -4.01
C GLY A 133 -23.45 6.99 -5.53
N TRP A 134 -22.35 6.82 -6.26
CA TRP A 134 -22.28 7.08 -7.68
C TRP A 134 -22.57 5.82 -8.52
N THR A 135 -23.07 6.04 -9.74
CA THR A 135 -23.25 4.93 -10.70
C THR A 135 -21.89 4.36 -11.12
N ASN A 136 -21.85 3.07 -11.46
CA ASN A 136 -20.62 2.39 -11.91
C ASN A 136 -19.90 3.13 -13.06
N LYS A 137 -20.67 3.73 -13.98
CA LYS A 137 -20.12 4.53 -15.09
C LYS A 137 -19.47 5.82 -14.60
N THR A 138 -20.04 6.47 -13.60
CA THR A 138 -19.47 7.70 -13.02
C THR A 138 -18.23 7.38 -12.22
N GLN A 139 -18.25 6.32 -11.40
CA GLN A 139 -17.10 5.83 -10.67
C GLN A 139 -15.92 5.56 -11.62
N ALA A 140 -16.17 4.79 -12.68
CA ALA A 140 -15.16 4.46 -13.67
C ALA A 140 -14.61 5.70 -14.42
N THR A 141 -15.46 6.70 -14.71
CA THR A 141 -15.02 7.96 -15.33
C THR A 141 -14.11 8.76 -14.40
N VAL A 142 -14.48 8.85 -13.13
CA VAL A 142 -13.67 9.55 -12.11
C VAL A 142 -12.34 8.83 -11.91
N ASP A 143 -12.37 7.49 -11.76
CA ASP A 143 -11.13 6.69 -11.63
C ASP A 143 -10.20 6.92 -12.81
N ALA A 144 -10.68 6.78 -14.06
CA ALA A 144 -9.87 7.01 -15.25
C ALA A 144 -9.26 8.41 -15.29
N THR A 145 -10.05 9.43 -14.96
CA THR A 145 -9.60 10.82 -14.94
C THR A 145 -8.51 11.04 -13.90
N LEU A 146 -8.69 10.52 -12.68
CA LEU A 146 -7.73 10.68 -11.60
C LEU A 146 -6.46 9.85 -11.81
N TYR A 147 -6.57 8.65 -12.42
CA TYR A 147 -5.40 7.90 -12.85
C TYR A 147 -4.58 8.67 -13.87
N LEU A 148 -5.22 9.28 -14.86
CA LEU A 148 -4.52 10.08 -15.88
C LEU A 148 -3.92 11.37 -15.31
N LEU A 149 -4.69 12.13 -14.51
CA LEU A 149 -4.26 13.46 -14.07
C LEU A 149 -3.37 13.43 -12.81
N PHE A 150 -3.63 12.51 -11.88
CA PHE A 150 -2.92 12.48 -10.59
C PHE A 150 -1.87 11.39 -10.54
N PHE A 151 -2.27 10.15 -10.89
CA PHE A 151 -1.40 8.99 -10.70
C PHE A 151 -0.23 8.95 -11.68
N ILE A 152 -0.51 8.95 -12.99
CA ILE A 152 0.53 8.78 -14.01
C ILE A 152 1.60 9.88 -13.95
N PRO A 153 1.26 11.19 -13.92
CA PRO A 153 2.27 12.24 -13.80
C PRO A 153 3.11 12.09 -12.53
N SER A 154 2.46 11.87 -11.38
CA SER A 154 3.16 11.74 -10.09
C SER A 154 4.10 10.56 -10.06
N MET A 155 3.71 9.41 -10.61
CA MET A 155 4.55 8.22 -10.65
C MET A 155 5.73 8.38 -11.59
N ILE A 156 5.55 9.03 -12.73
CA ILE A 156 6.66 9.33 -13.65
C ILE A 156 7.66 10.28 -12.97
N PHE A 157 7.17 11.37 -12.35
CA PHE A 157 8.03 12.30 -11.61
C PHE A 157 8.79 11.59 -10.49
N PHE A 158 8.07 10.84 -9.67
CA PHE A 158 8.69 10.06 -8.60
C PHE A 158 9.79 9.14 -9.14
N THR A 159 9.50 8.39 -10.19
CA THR A 159 10.44 7.42 -10.76
C THR A 159 11.70 8.08 -11.29
N VAL A 160 11.57 9.21 -12.01
CA VAL A 160 12.74 9.95 -12.55
C VAL A 160 13.60 10.48 -11.41
N VAL A 161 12.99 11.13 -10.41
CA VAL A 161 13.73 11.70 -9.28
C VAL A 161 14.35 10.59 -8.39
N ALA A 162 13.63 9.50 -8.18
CA ALA A 162 14.16 8.33 -7.48
C ALA A 162 15.34 7.69 -8.22
N SER A 163 15.31 7.68 -9.55
CA SER A 163 16.44 7.19 -10.37
C SER A 163 17.68 8.07 -10.22
N GLN A 164 17.50 9.39 -10.18
CA GLN A 164 18.60 10.33 -9.93
C GLN A 164 19.20 10.16 -8.55
N PHE A 165 18.34 9.98 -7.54
CA PHE A 165 18.75 9.75 -6.15
C PHE A 165 19.50 8.42 -5.97
N TRP A 166 19.01 7.36 -6.61
CA TRP A 166 19.70 6.08 -6.67
C TRP A 166 21.05 6.17 -7.38
N TRP A 167 21.10 6.84 -8.56
CA TRP A 167 22.32 7.01 -9.32
C TRP A 167 23.40 7.77 -8.53
N LEU A 168 23.00 8.79 -7.79
CA LEU A 168 23.90 9.52 -6.91
C LEU A 168 24.53 8.58 -5.88
N ALA A 169 23.74 7.79 -5.17
CA ALA A 169 24.23 6.84 -4.18
C ALA A 169 25.14 5.76 -4.79
N PHE A 170 24.82 5.30 -6.01
CA PHE A 170 25.63 4.33 -6.74
C PHE A 170 26.98 4.91 -7.16
N SER A 171 26.99 6.12 -7.74
CA SER A 171 28.19 6.76 -8.27
C SER A 171 29.15 7.25 -7.17
N THR A 172 28.62 7.64 -6.00
CA THR A 172 29.43 8.12 -4.86
C THR A 172 29.81 7.00 -3.89
N GLY A 173 29.23 5.81 -4.02
CA GLY A 173 29.42 4.74 -3.05
C GLY A 173 28.90 5.09 -1.64
N GLU A 174 27.81 5.86 -1.55
CA GLU A 174 27.27 6.35 -0.28
C GLU A 174 26.95 5.21 0.70
N THR A 175 27.42 5.35 1.93
CA THR A 175 27.25 4.37 3.01
C THR A 175 26.45 4.97 4.18
N MET A 176 25.84 4.11 4.99
CA MET A 176 25.07 4.50 6.18
C MET A 176 25.99 4.68 7.39
N GLN A 177 26.93 5.63 7.32
CA GLN A 177 27.95 5.81 8.37
C GLN A 177 27.42 6.48 9.65
N ILE A 178 26.37 7.30 9.55
CA ILE A 178 25.88 8.10 10.68
C ILE A 178 25.00 7.26 11.62
N ASP A 179 24.15 6.38 11.03
CA ASP A 179 23.12 5.63 11.76
C ASP A 179 23.48 4.15 11.96
N SER A 180 24.66 3.71 11.50
CA SER A 180 25.04 2.30 11.51
C SER A 180 26.51 2.12 11.84
N ALA A 181 26.78 1.24 12.81
CA ALA A 181 28.15 0.81 13.13
C ALA A 181 28.75 -0.11 12.05
N TRP A 182 27.90 -0.77 11.24
CA TRP A 182 28.34 -1.60 10.11
C TRP A 182 28.61 -0.79 8.84
N GLY A 183 27.89 0.31 8.62
CA GLY A 183 28.05 1.21 7.49
C GLY A 183 27.77 0.58 6.12
N PRO A 184 26.63 -0.09 5.90
CA PRO A 184 26.33 -0.70 4.62
C PRO A 184 26.17 0.34 3.50
N VAL A 185 26.46 -0.08 2.26
CA VAL A 185 26.20 0.74 1.07
C VAL A 185 24.69 0.89 0.85
N LEU A 186 24.25 2.10 0.51
CA LEU A 186 22.82 2.42 0.40
C LEU A 186 22.22 2.15 -0.97
N TRP A 187 23.03 2.11 -2.04
CA TRP A 187 22.52 2.01 -3.40
C TRP A 187 21.64 0.76 -3.68
N PRO A 188 21.89 -0.44 -3.07
CA PRO A 188 21.04 -1.61 -3.33
C PRO A 188 19.61 -1.40 -2.81
N ALA A 189 19.45 -0.83 -1.61
CA ALA A 189 18.14 -0.53 -1.06
C ALA A 189 17.45 0.60 -1.83
N ARG A 190 18.18 1.66 -2.20
CA ARG A 190 17.64 2.78 -2.97
C ARG A 190 17.22 2.38 -4.39
N LEU A 191 17.79 1.32 -4.98
CA LEU A 191 17.35 0.79 -6.27
C LEU A 191 15.87 0.38 -6.26
N ALA A 192 15.35 -0.04 -5.12
CA ALA A 192 13.93 -0.38 -5.00
C ALA A 192 13.00 0.81 -5.26
N MET A 193 13.45 2.05 -5.05
CA MET A 193 12.64 3.25 -5.31
C MET A 193 12.30 3.41 -6.80
N PRO A 194 13.26 3.49 -7.73
CA PRO A 194 12.94 3.57 -9.16
C PRO A 194 12.28 2.29 -9.69
N VAL A 195 12.70 1.11 -9.24
CA VAL A 195 12.09 -0.16 -9.66
C VAL A 195 10.63 -0.24 -9.22
N GLY A 196 10.34 0.04 -7.96
CA GLY A 196 8.97 0.07 -7.45
C GLY A 196 8.12 1.15 -8.13
N GLY A 197 8.70 2.33 -8.37
CA GLY A 197 8.05 3.41 -9.12
C GLY A 197 7.68 3.00 -10.55
N ILE A 198 8.58 2.32 -11.28
CA ILE A 198 8.32 1.78 -12.62
C ILE A 198 7.22 0.73 -12.58
N LEU A 199 7.30 -0.26 -11.70
CA LEU A 199 6.30 -1.33 -11.57
C LEU A 199 4.92 -0.76 -11.26
N LEU A 200 4.87 0.22 -10.36
CA LEU A 200 3.64 0.89 -9.96
C LEU A 200 3.07 1.73 -11.11
N ALA A 201 3.91 2.53 -11.80
CA ALA A 201 3.50 3.33 -12.96
C ALA A 201 2.96 2.45 -14.10
N LEU A 202 3.65 1.34 -14.40
CA LEU A 202 3.20 0.37 -15.39
C LEU A 202 1.84 -0.21 -15.02
N GLN A 203 1.59 -0.55 -13.76
CA GLN A 203 0.30 -1.08 -13.32
C GLN A 203 -0.84 -0.08 -13.44
N GLY A 204 -0.56 1.21 -13.43
CA GLY A 204 -1.57 2.23 -13.70
C GLY A 204 -2.23 2.10 -15.08
N VAL A 205 -1.52 1.58 -16.09
CA VAL A 205 -2.08 1.40 -17.45
C VAL A 205 -3.20 0.37 -17.48
N PRO A 206 -3.05 -0.86 -16.96
CA PRO A 206 -4.16 -1.79 -16.78
C PRO A 206 -5.35 -1.22 -16.02
N GLU A 207 -5.10 -0.47 -14.94
CA GLU A 207 -6.18 0.11 -14.15
C GLU A 207 -6.99 1.16 -14.95
N ILE A 208 -6.31 1.97 -15.76
CA ILE A 208 -6.96 2.90 -16.68
C ILE A 208 -7.81 2.14 -17.71
N PHE A 209 -7.29 1.06 -18.29
CA PHE A 209 -8.04 0.27 -19.28
C PHE A 209 -9.23 -0.45 -18.64
N ARG A 210 -9.11 -0.95 -17.41
CA ARG A 210 -10.25 -1.50 -16.65
C ARG A 210 -11.30 -0.43 -16.37
N ALA A 211 -10.86 0.79 -16.02
CA ALA A 211 -11.77 1.90 -15.83
C ALA A 211 -12.47 2.30 -17.15
N PHE A 212 -11.74 2.35 -18.27
CA PHE A 212 -12.34 2.62 -19.60
C PHE A 212 -13.42 1.60 -19.96
N HIS A 213 -13.14 0.33 -19.75
CA HIS A 213 -14.10 -0.74 -20.00
C HIS A 213 -15.39 -0.57 -19.17
N LYS A 214 -15.28 -0.25 -17.87
CA LYS A 214 -16.43 -0.07 -16.95
C LYS A 214 -17.27 1.18 -17.24
N MET A 215 -16.73 2.21 -17.89
CA MET A 215 -17.46 3.46 -18.15
C MET A 215 -18.43 3.40 -19.33
N GLY A 216 -18.33 2.37 -20.16
CA GLY A 216 -19.17 2.15 -21.34
C GLY A 216 -18.62 2.74 -22.64
N LYS A 217 -18.99 2.13 -23.79
CA LYS A 217 -18.39 2.35 -25.10
C LYS A 217 -18.33 3.81 -25.57
N GLU A 218 -19.36 4.62 -25.32
CA GLU A 218 -19.38 6.02 -25.75
C GLU A 218 -18.32 6.88 -25.05
N ARG A 219 -18.22 6.75 -23.72
CA ARG A 219 -17.24 7.48 -22.91
C ARG A 219 -15.82 6.96 -23.16
N GLU A 220 -15.67 5.64 -23.29
CA GLU A 220 -14.40 5.01 -23.65
C GLU A 220 -13.82 5.58 -24.95
N GLN A 221 -14.64 5.66 -26.01
CA GLN A 221 -14.21 6.24 -27.29
C GLN A 221 -13.79 7.70 -27.17
N TRP A 222 -14.44 8.49 -26.34
CA TRP A 222 -14.06 9.87 -26.08
C TRP A 222 -12.69 9.97 -25.39
N PHE A 223 -12.46 9.16 -24.36
CA PHE A 223 -11.15 9.09 -23.68
C PHE A 223 -10.05 8.61 -24.61
N ILE A 224 -10.29 7.59 -25.43
CA ILE A 224 -9.31 7.09 -26.39
C ILE A 224 -8.94 8.16 -27.42
N LYS A 225 -9.90 9.00 -27.88
CA LYS A 225 -9.60 10.11 -28.78
C LYS A 225 -8.75 11.20 -28.14
N ILE A 226 -8.89 11.43 -26.84
CA ILE A 226 -8.09 12.43 -26.09
C ILE A 226 -6.73 11.88 -25.67
N LEU A 227 -6.59 10.57 -25.53
CA LEU A 227 -5.37 9.93 -25.03
C LEU A 227 -4.09 10.35 -25.81
N PRO A 228 -4.05 10.46 -27.13
CA PRO A 228 -2.86 10.95 -27.83
C PRO A 228 -2.49 12.39 -27.46
N ILE A 229 -3.47 13.28 -27.33
CA ILE A 229 -3.26 14.67 -26.92
C ILE A 229 -2.71 14.72 -25.50
N TYR A 230 -3.28 13.92 -24.61
CA TYR A 230 -2.82 13.78 -23.22
C TYR A 230 -1.36 13.29 -23.17
N LEU A 231 -1.01 12.25 -23.94
CA LEU A 231 0.37 11.72 -23.99
C LEU A 231 1.37 12.76 -24.49
N ILE A 232 1.01 13.52 -25.54
CA ILE A 232 1.83 14.62 -26.05
C ILE A 232 2.02 15.69 -24.97
N ALA A 233 0.94 16.09 -24.28
CA ALA A 233 0.99 17.06 -23.19
C ALA A 233 1.84 16.56 -22.01
N LEU A 234 1.73 15.28 -21.66
CA LEU A 234 2.52 14.66 -20.59
C LEU A 234 4.02 14.61 -20.95
N ILE A 235 4.35 14.19 -22.17
CA ILE A 235 5.74 14.19 -22.66
C ILE A 235 6.29 15.63 -22.68
N TRP A 236 5.51 16.58 -23.15
CA TRP A 236 5.90 17.99 -23.14
C TRP A 236 6.15 18.48 -21.70
N LEU A 237 5.26 18.16 -20.76
CA LEU A 237 5.39 18.52 -19.35
C LEU A 237 6.68 17.96 -18.73
N ILE A 238 6.98 16.69 -19.00
CA ILE A 238 8.20 16.04 -18.50
C ILE A 238 9.44 16.74 -19.08
N LEU A 239 9.47 16.95 -20.38
CA LEU A 239 10.57 17.61 -21.04
C LEU A 239 10.72 19.07 -20.61
N ALA A 240 9.62 19.81 -20.42
CA ALA A 240 9.64 21.17 -19.93
C ALA A 240 10.24 21.30 -18.52
N ILE A 241 10.06 20.29 -17.67
CA ILE A 241 10.60 20.28 -16.31
C ILE A 241 12.07 19.87 -16.28
N PHE A 242 12.45 18.82 -17.01
CA PHE A 242 13.80 18.24 -16.93
C PHE A 242 14.77 18.81 -17.98
N THR A 243 14.26 19.25 -19.12
CA THR A 243 15.04 19.78 -20.25
C THR A 243 14.32 20.97 -20.89
N PRO A 244 14.15 22.09 -20.15
CA PRO A 244 13.32 23.22 -20.60
C PRO A 244 13.76 23.82 -21.92
N ASN A 245 15.07 23.77 -22.25
CA ASN A 245 15.64 24.32 -23.49
C ASN A 245 15.30 23.47 -24.74
N LEU A 246 14.76 22.25 -24.56
CA LEU A 246 14.49 21.32 -25.66
C LEU A 246 13.06 21.48 -26.21
N VAL A 247 12.15 22.09 -25.47
CA VAL A 247 10.74 22.20 -25.87
C VAL A 247 10.25 23.63 -25.93
N PRO A 248 9.39 23.96 -26.92
CA PRO A 248 8.82 25.31 -27.06
C PRO A 248 8.06 25.69 -25.77
N GLY A 249 8.37 26.85 -25.21
CA GLY A 249 7.73 27.32 -23.97
C GLY A 249 8.20 26.69 -22.68
N GLY A 250 9.19 25.78 -22.71
CA GLY A 250 9.72 25.11 -21.52
C GLY A 250 10.36 26.09 -20.53
N GLU A 251 11.09 27.08 -21.00
CA GLU A 251 11.67 28.14 -20.15
C GLU A 251 10.59 28.96 -19.46
N TRP A 252 9.57 29.41 -20.20
CA TRP A 252 8.41 30.10 -19.61
C TRP A 252 7.72 29.25 -18.56
N PHE A 253 7.54 27.96 -18.80
CA PHE A 253 6.92 27.05 -17.85
C PHE A 253 7.76 26.90 -16.57
N THR A 254 9.08 26.77 -16.70
CA THR A 254 9.98 26.70 -15.53
C THR A 254 10.01 28.02 -14.75
N ASP A 255 9.90 29.16 -15.42
CA ASP A 255 9.82 30.45 -14.74
C ASP A 255 8.47 30.63 -14.04
N LEU A 256 7.38 30.14 -14.63
CA LEU A 256 6.08 30.05 -13.97
C LEU A 256 6.15 29.16 -12.71
N MET A 257 6.83 28.03 -12.76
CA MET A 257 7.02 27.15 -11.60
C MET A 257 7.94 27.77 -10.53
N LYS A 258 8.87 28.63 -10.90
CA LYS A 258 9.70 29.41 -9.95
C LYS A 258 8.97 30.59 -9.35
N ALA A 259 7.95 31.12 -10.03
CA ALA A 259 7.13 32.21 -9.54
C ALA A 259 6.36 31.76 -8.29
N GLN A 260 6.87 32.12 -7.13
CA GLN A 260 6.18 31.82 -5.87
C GLN A 260 4.87 32.62 -5.79
N PRO A 261 3.77 31.98 -5.35
CA PRO A 261 2.54 32.70 -5.13
C PRO A 261 2.75 33.79 -4.06
N SER A 262 2.05 34.89 -4.22
CA SER A 262 2.04 36.00 -3.24
C SER A 262 1.41 35.62 -1.89
N MET A 263 0.94 34.37 -1.74
CA MET A 263 0.30 33.83 -0.56
C MET A 263 1.31 33.46 0.53
N SER A 264 0.92 33.63 1.79
CA SER A 264 1.73 33.19 2.91
C SER A 264 1.84 31.64 2.95
N LYS A 265 2.99 31.10 3.40
CA LYS A 265 3.19 29.66 3.52
C LYS A 265 2.12 28.94 4.36
N PRO A 266 1.64 29.50 5.51
CA PRO A 266 0.53 28.93 6.25
C PRO A 266 -0.77 28.82 5.44
N THR A 267 -1.08 29.81 4.61
CA THR A 267 -2.27 29.81 3.75
C THR A 267 -2.19 28.68 2.71
N ILE A 268 -1.03 28.49 2.08
CA ILE A 268 -0.81 27.37 1.16
C ILE A 268 -1.02 26.03 1.86
N GLY A 269 -0.52 25.89 3.10
CA GLY A 269 -0.73 24.69 3.92
C GLY A 269 -2.20 24.42 4.24
N LEU A 270 -2.98 25.44 4.55
CA LEU A 270 -4.43 25.30 4.77
C LEU A 270 -5.18 24.89 3.50
N ILE A 271 -4.82 25.47 2.35
CA ILE A 271 -5.41 25.10 1.06
C ILE A 271 -5.05 23.65 0.72
N MET A 272 -3.79 23.23 0.96
CA MET A 272 -3.36 21.84 0.79
C MET A 272 -4.17 20.88 1.66
N LEU A 273 -4.40 21.21 2.93
CA LEU A 273 -5.21 20.41 3.85
C LEU A 273 -6.66 20.28 3.36
N ALA A 274 -7.27 21.40 2.95
CA ALA A 274 -8.62 21.39 2.40
C ALA A 274 -8.71 20.56 1.10
N ALA A 275 -7.75 20.73 0.19
CA ALA A 275 -7.66 19.95 -1.04
C ALA A 275 -7.48 18.46 -0.76
N MET A 276 -6.64 18.12 0.23
CA MET A 276 -6.42 16.74 0.65
C MET A 276 -7.72 16.09 1.13
N LEU A 277 -8.45 16.72 2.04
CA LEU A 277 -9.74 16.22 2.52
C LEU A 277 -10.73 16.05 1.37
N PHE A 278 -10.84 17.06 0.50
CA PHE A 278 -11.76 17.04 -0.63
C PHE A 278 -11.48 15.88 -1.59
N VAL A 279 -10.21 15.68 -2.00
CA VAL A 279 -9.84 14.63 -2.95
C VAL A 279 -9.93 13.24 -2.32
N ILE A 280 -9.62 13.10 -1.02
CA ILE A 280 -9.82 11.83 -0.31
C ILE A 280 -11.29 11.42 -0.34
N PHE A 281 -12.23 12.35 -0.11
CA PHE A 281 -13.67 12.05 -0.15
C PHE A 281 -14.19 11.68 -1.55
N ILE A 282 -13.51 12.07 -2.62
CA ILE A 282 -13.84 11.63 -3.99
C ILE A 282 -13.68 10.11 -4.17
N GLY A 283 -12.87 9.45 -3.30
CA GLY A 283 -12.73 8.00 -3.29
C GLY A 283 -11.57 7.45 -4.14
N PHE A 284 -10.63 8.30 -4.54
CA PHE A 284 -9.38 7.85 -5.17
C PHE A 284 -8.42 7.26 -4.10
N PRO A 285 -7.51 6.33 -4.45
CA PRO A 285 -6.57 5.77 -3.48
C PRO A 285 -5.79 6.86 -2.75
N ILE A 286 -5.84 6.84 -1.42
CA ILE A 286 -5.30 7.90 -0.54
C ILE A 286 -3.82 8.14 -0.81
N SER A 287 -3.02 7.07 -0.97
CA SER A 287 -1.58 7.17 -1.23
C SER A 287 -1.24 7.98 -2.48
N PHE A 288 -1.96 7.77 -3.58
CA PHE A 288 -1.71 8.48 -4.84
C PHE A 288 -2.16 9.92 -4.78
N THR A 289 -3.28 10.18 -4.10
CA THR A 289 -3.76 11.53 -3.80
C THR A 289 -2.70 12.32 -3.04
N LEU A 290 -2.13 11.73 -1.98
CA LEU A 290 -1.10 12.40 -1.16
C LEU A 290 0.18 12.66 -1.95
N ILE A 291 0.63 11.72 -2.78
CA ILE A 291 1.81 11.92 -3.63
C ILE A 291 1.60 13.08 -4.61
N PHE A 292 0.45 13.11 -5.29
CA PHE A 292 0.13 14.18 -6.22
C PHE A 292 0.06 15.55 -5.54
N LEU A 293 -0.65 15.65 -4.42
CA LEU A 293 -0.78 16.91 -3.67
C LEU A 293 0.58 17.36 -3.10
N ALA A 294 1.41 16.42 -2.63
CA ALA A 294 2.76 16.74 -2.17
C ALA A 294 3.61 17.36 -3.29
N PHE A 295 3.50 16.88 -4.53
CA PHE A 295 4.17 17.49 -5.67
C PHE A 295 3.62 18.88 -5.95
N VAL A 296 2.31 19.01 -6.17
CA VAL A 296 1.69 20.28 -6.57
C VAL A 296 1.95 21.36 -5.52
N PHE A 297 1.60 21.10 -4.28
CA PHE A 297 1.74 22.08 -3.19
C PHE A 297 3.19 22.25 -2.72
N GLY A 298 4.02 21.24 -2.85
CA GLY A 298 5.44 21.33 -2.55
C GLY A 298 6.16 22.25 -3.54
N ILE A 299 5.89 22.10 -4.84
CA ILE A 299 6.43 23.00 -5.87
C ILE A 299 5.91 24.42 -5.67
N TRP A 300 4.63 24.56 -5.38
CA TRP A 300 3.99 25.87 -5.17
C TRP A 300 4.46 26.57 -3.89
N GLY A 301 4.63 25.85 -2.78
CA GLY A 301 5.01 26.42 -1.48
C GLY A 301 6.51 26.53 -1.22
N ALA A 302 7.34 25.82 -1.99
CA ALA A 302 8.79 25.83 -1.85
C ALA A 302 9.47 26.08 -3.21
N ASN A 303 9.89 25.03 -3.87
CA ASN A 303 10.36 24.98 -5.25
C ASN A 303 10.54 23.53 -5.69
N PHE A 304 10.69 23.31 -6.98
CA PHE A 304 10.82 21.96 -7.55
C PHE A 304 11.99 21.17 -6.94
N LYS A 305 13.19 21.79 -6.85
CA LYS A 305 14.40 21.12 -6.37
C LYS A 305 14.27 20.68 -4.90
N LEU A 306 13.72 21.52 -4.04
CA LEU A 306 13.53 21.20 -2.62
C LEU A 306 12.45 20.13 -2.43
N THR A 307 11.34 20.23 -3.17
CA THR A 307 10.23 19.25 -3.11
C THR A 307 10.70 17.87 -3.51
N THR A 308 11.42 17.73 -4.61
CA THR A 308 11.95 16.46 -5.09
C THR A 308 12.98 15.88 -4.13
N LEU A 309 13.87 16.70 -3.58
CA LEU A 309 14.84 16.28 -2.56
C LEU A 309 14.13 15.76 -1.30
N LEU A 310 13.19 16.54 -0.75
CA LEU A 310 12.47 16.13 0.45
C LEU A 310 11.66 14.85 0.22
N MET A 311 11.06 14.69 -0.94
CA MET A 311 10.29 13.50 -1.29
C MET A 311 11.19 12.25 -1.29
N THR A 312 12.35 12.30 -1.94
CA THR A 312 13.27 11.15 -1.97
C THR A 312 13.87 10.86 -0.60
N LEU A 313 14.25 11.88 0.16
CA LEU A 313 14.76 11.71 1.52
C LEU A 313 13.70 11.10 2.46
N ASN A 314 12.45 11.59 2.42
CA ASN A 314 11.38 11.04 3.24
C ASN A 314 11.02 9.61 2.84
N THR A 315 11.00 9.29 1.54
CA THR A 315 10.79 7.92 1.07
C THR A 315 11.90 7.00 1.54
N ASN A 316 13.16 7.42 1.40
CA ASN A 316 14.30 6.65 1.89
C ASN A 316 14.27 6.46 3.42
N SER A 317 13.94 7.52 4.18
CA SER A 317 13.79 7.44 5.63
C SER A 317 12.66 6.48 6.04
N THR A 318 11.54 6.50 5.32
CA THR A 318 10.43 5.55 5.57
C THR A 318 10.84 4.11 5.24
N MET A 319 11.53 3.88 4.12
CA MET A 319 12.01 2.55 3.75
C MET A 319 12.98 1.95 4.78
N LEU A 320 13.79 2.81 5.41
CA LEU A 320 14.77 2.40 6.42
C LEU A 320 14.24 2.56 7.86
N ASN A 321 12.93 2.71 8.03
CA ASN A 321 12.30 2.85 9.34
C ASN A 321 12.27 1.51 10.07
N ASP A 322 12.66 1.53 11.34
CA ASP A 322 12.75 0.35 12.20
C ASP A 322 11.40 -0.36 12.40
N GLN A 323 10.34 0.42 12.51
CA GLN A 323 8.99 -0.13 12.68
C GLN A 323 8.51 -0.86 11.43
N LEU A 324 8.97 -0.43 10.23
CA LEU A 324 8.56 -1.03 8.97
C LEU A 324 9.04 -2.48 8.83
N MET A 325 10.23 -2.82 9.37
CA MET A 325 10.73 -4.19 9.31
C MET A 325 9.90 -5.18 10.14
N ALA A 326 9.23 -4.71 11.18
CA ALA A 326 8.39 -5.56 12.04
C ALA A 326 7.06 -5.94 11.35
N VAL A 327 6.54 -5.09 10.45
CA VAL A 327 5.23 -5.30 9.82
C VAL A 327 5.14 -6.62 9.04
N PRO A 328 6.07 -6.99 8.14
CA PRO A 328 6.01 -8.28 7.44
C PRO A 328 6.03 -9.47 8.39
N LEU A 329 6.78 -9.38 9.48
CA LEU A 329 6.89 -10.46 10.47
C LEU A 329 5.60 -10.57 11.31
N PHE A 330 4.95 -9.47 11.66
CA PHE A 330 3.63 -9.49 12.29
C PHE A 330 2.56 -10.08 11.37
N VAL A 331 2.58 -9.71 10.08
CA VAL A 331 1.69 -10.30 9.07
C VAL A 331 1.89 -11.80 8.99
N LEU A 332 3.13 -12.26 8.91
CA LEU A 332 3.45 -13.69 8.89
C LEU A 332 2.96 -14.38 10.16
N MET A 333 3.20 -13.79 11.34
CA MET A 333 2.72 -14.33 12.61
C MET A 333 1.18 -14.46 12.60
N GLY A 334 0.47 -13.43 12.12
CA GLY A 334 -0.99 -13.45 12.01
C GLY A 334 -1.49 -14.60 11.11
N ILE A 335 -0.90 -14.76 9.93
CA ILE A 335 -1.25 -15.84 8.99
C ILE A 335 -0.98 -17.23 9.61
N VAL A 336 0.15 -17.40 10.30
CA VAL A 336 0.48 -18.66 10.96
C VAL A 336 -0.51 -18.96 12.09
N MET A 337 -0.89 -17.96 12.89
CA MET A 337 -1.88 -18.12 13.96
C MET A 337 -3.27 -18.48 13.41
N GLU A 338 -3.65 -17.85 12.29
CA GLU A 338 -4.89 -18.14 11.57
C GLU A 338 -4.87 -19.58 11.03
N ALA A 339 -3.83 -19.98 10.30
CA ALA A 339 -3.67 -21.33 9.78
C ALA A 339 -3.63 -22.42 10.87
N ALA A 340 -3.16 -22.06 12.08
CA ALA A 340 -3.16 -22.96 13.24
C ALA A 340 -4.52 -23.08 13.94
N GLY A 341 -5.56 -22.32 13.51
CA GLY A 341 -6.89 -22.31 14.14
C GLY A 341 -6.90 -21.76 15.55
N LEU A 342 -5.90 -20.96 15.92
CA LEU A 342 -5.79 -20.40 17.28
C LEU A 342 -6.89 -19.40 17.56
N MET A 343 -7.32 -18.66 16.54
CA MET A 343 -8.37 -17.65 16.68
C MET A 343 -9.73 -18.26 17.02
N GLU A 344 -10.09 -19.35 16.35
CA GLU A 344 -11.33 -20.08 16.61
C GLU A 344 -11.37 -20.64 18.04
N ARG A 345 -10.26 -21.21 18.47
CA ARG A 345 -10.13 -21.73 19.84
C ARG A 345 -10.21 -20.62 20.89
N LEU A 346 -9.58 -19.48 20.63
CA LEU A 346 -9.61 -18.32 21.50
C LEU A 346 -11.04 -17.78 21.61
N PHE A 347 -11.73 -17.61 20.46
CA PHE A 347 -13.11 -17.14 20.43
C PHE A 347 -14.06 -18.08 21.21
N ALA A 348 -13.97 -19.39 20.96
CA ALA A 348 -14.77 -20.38 21.68
C ALA A 348 -14.50 -20.37 23.20
N SER A 349 -13.24 -20.22 23.61
CA SER A 349 -12.86 -20.15 25.03
C SER A 349 -13.43 -18.91 25.72
N ILE A 350 -13.31 -17.73 25.09
CA ILE A 350 -13.85 -16.48 25.63
C ILE A 350 -15.37 -16.52 25.67
N GLN A 351 -16.02 -17.07 24.64
CA GLN A 351 -17.47 -17.26 24.61
C GLN A 351 -17.95 -18.13 25.76
N MET A 352 -17.25 -19.22 26.07
CA MET A 352 -17.58 -20.07 27.22
C MET A 352 -17.43 -19.33 28.57
N ILE A 353 -16.36 -18.56 28.74
CA ILE A 353 -16.14 -17.76 29.95
C ILE A 353 -17.25 -16.72 30.12
N MET A 354 -17.67 -16.09 29.03
CA MET A 354 -18.67 -15.02 29.02
C MET A 354 -20.13 -15.54 28.90
N ALA A 355 -20.35 -16.85 28.85
CA ALA A 355 -21.68 -17.45 28.61
C ALA A 355 -22.81 -16.97 29.53
N ARG A 356 -22.47 -16.54 30.75
CA ARG A 356 -23.44 -16.02 31.71
C ARG A 356 -23.80 -14.55 31.57
N VAL A 357 -23.08 -13.82 30.70
CA VAL A 357 -23.24 -12.37 30.49
C VAL A 357 -24.22 -12.12 29.36
N ARG A 358 -25.21 -11.24 29.53
CA ARG A 358 -26.08 -10.82 28.42
C ARG A 358 -25.27 -10.04 27.40
N GLY A 359 -25.38 -10.39 26.12
CA GLY A 359 -24.56 -9.81 25.06
C GLY A 359 -23.15 -10.37 25.00
N SER A 360 -22.92 -11.56 25.56
CA SER A 360 -21.59 -12.21 25.63
C SER A 360 -20.84 -12.30 24.30
N LEU A 361 -21.56 -12.49 23.19
CA LEU A 361 -20.94 -12.56 21.86
C LEU A 361 -20.31 -11.23 21.43
N PHE A 362 -20.94 -10.08 21.73
CA PHE A 362 -20.34 -8.77 21.46
C PHE A 362 -19.04 -8.58 22.25
N ILE A 363 -19.06 -8.93 23.55
CA ILE A 363 -17.89 -8.81 24.42
C ILE A 363 -16.78 -9.76 23.95
N ALA A 364 -17.14 -10.99 23.60
CA ALA A 364 -16.19 -11.98 23.09
C ALA A 364 -15.52 -11.49 21.79
N VAL A 365 -16.28 -10.96 20.85
CA VAL A 365 -15.73 -10.37 19.61
C VAL A 365 -14.78 -9.23 19.93
N LEU A 366 -15.14 -8.28 20.79
CA LEU A 366 -14.29 -7.15 21.15
C LEU A 366 -12.99 -7.59 21.81
N ILE A 367 -13.02 -8.56 22.72
CA ILE A 367 -11.82 -9.06 23.38
C ILE A 367 -10.93 -9.81 22.39
N VAL A 368 -11.52 -10.71 21.59
CA VAL A 368 -10.77 -11.50 20.60
C VAL A 368 -10.17 -10.57 19.52
N SER A 369 -10.95 -9.63 19.01
CA SER A 369 -10.45 -8.67 18.00
C SER A 369 -9.29 -7.82 18.55
N THR A 370 -9.40 -7.37 19.81
CA THR A 370 -8.33 -6.59 20.45
C THR A 370 -7.04 -7.39 20.60
N ILE A 371 -7.14 -8.63 21.12
CA ILE A 371 -5.97 -9.51 21.26
C ILE A 371 -5.37 -9.83 19.90
N PHE A 372 -6.21 -10.14 18.92
CA PHE A 372 -5.75 -10.51 17.58
C PHE A 372 -5.19 -9.33 16.82
N ALA A 373 -5.82 -8.16 16.88
CA ALA A 373 -5.31 -6.94 16.27
C ALA A 373 -3.94 -6.52 16.84
N ALA A 374 -3.78 -6.65 18.17
CA ALA A 374 -2.49 -6.41 18.82
C ALA A 374 -1.39 -7.38 18.36
N ALA A 375 -1.77 -8.64 18.08
CA ALA A 375 -0.84 -9.67 17.61
C ALA A 375 -0.51 -9.53 16.11
N THR A 376 -1.51 -9.24 15.26
CA THR A 376 -1.34 -9.23 13.79
C THR A 376 -0.97 -7.88 13.24
N GLY A 377 -1.36 -6.79 13.89
CA GLY A 377 -1.17 -5.43 13.39
C GLY A 377 -1.94 -5.10 12.10
N ILE A 378 -2.80 -6.00 11.60
CA ILE A 378 -3.54 -5.86 10.34
C ILE A 378 -5.04 -5.84 10.60
N VAL A 379 -5.65 -4.68 10.42
CA VAL A 379 -7.09 -4.50 10.63
C VAL A 379 -7.90 -5.30 9.61
N GLY A 380 -7.56 -5.25 8.33
CA GLY A 380 -8.36 -5.86 7.27
C GLY A 380 -8.51 -7.38 7.38
N ALA A 381 -7.42 -8.11 7.66
CA ALA A 381 -7.44 -9.56 7.83
C ALA A 381 -8.25 -9.97 9.07
N SER A 382 -8.05 -9.25 10.18
CA SER A 382 -8.75 -9.51 11.44
C SER A 382 -10.27 -9.30 11.32
N VAL A 383 -10.68 -8.21 10.66
CA VAL A 383 -12.10 -7.89 10.41
C VAL A 383 -12.75 -8.93 9.51
N THR A 384 -12.08 -9.33 8.42
CA THR A 384 -12.61 -10.34 7.49
C THR A 384 -12.82 -11.67 8.18
N LEU A 385 -11.83 -12.14 8.93
CA LEU A 385 -11.89 -13.42 9.61
C LEU A 385 -12.95 -13.43 10.73
N LEU A 386 -12.98 -12.38 11.56
CA LEU A 386 -14.03 -12.21 12.58
C LEU A 386 -15.42 -12.09 11.95
N GLY A 387 -15.54 -11.43 10.78
CA GLY A 387 -16.77 -11.35 10.02
C GLY A 387 -17.31 -12.73 9.65
N ILE A 388 -16.44 -13.60 9.12
CA ILE A 388 -16.80 -14.98 8.74
C ILE A 388 -17.18 -15.81 9.97
N MET A 389 -16.39 -15.76 11.04
CA MET A 389 -16.57 -16.62 12.21
C MET A 389 -17.65 -16.13 13.17
N ALA A 390 -17.52 -14.88 13.63
CA ALA A 390 -18.38 -14.31 14.64
C ALA A 390 -19.69 -13.79 14.03
N GLY A 391 -19.66 -13.22 12.83
CA GLY A 391 -20.84 -12.68 12.17
C GLY A 391 -21.91 -13.74 11.93
N ALA A 392 -21.54 -14.89 11.38
CA ALA A 392 -22.45 -16.03 11.19
C ALA A 392 -23.00 -16.55 12.54
N THR A 393 -22.15 -16.66 13.56
CA THR A 393 -22.57 -17.12 14.89
C THR A 393 -23.52 -16.12 15.58
N MET A 394 -23.25 -14.83 15.48
CA MET A 394 -24.09 -13.77 16.06
C MET A 394 -25.47 -13.72 15.39
N THR A 395 -25.49 -13.81 14.05
CA THR A 395 -26.74 -13.80 13.29
C THR A 395 -27.61 -15.01 13.61
N ARG A 396 -27.03 -16.22 13.65
CA ARG A 396 -27.74 -17.46 14.07
C ARG A 396 -28.24 -17.43 15.50
N SER A 397 -27.59 -16.67 16.36
CA SER A 397 -27.96 -16.50 17.78
C SER A 397 -28.99 -15.37 17.99
N GLY A 398 -29.54 -14.77 16.92
CA GLY A 398 -30.59 -13.75 16.99
C GLY A 398 -30.11 -12.36 17.40
N TYR A 399 -28.80 -12.07 17.25
CA TYR A 399 -28.26 -10.73 17.47
C TYR A 399 -28.60 -9.80 16.31
N ASN A 400 -28.76 -8.50 16.61
CA ASN A 400 -28.99 -7.49 15.57
C ASN A 400 -27.80 -7.41 14.60
N VAL A 401 -28.07 -7.61 13.32
CA VAL A 401 -27.05 -7.70 12.26
C VAL A 401 -26.24 -6.40 12.13
N GLN A 402 -26.90 -5.23 12.26
CA GLN A 402 -26.21 -3.93 12.17
C GLN A 402 -25.24 -3.71 13.34
N LEU A 403 -25.67 -4.08 14.58
CA LEU A 403 -24.80 -4.01 15.74
C LEU A 403 -23.67 -5.04 15.68
N ALA A 404 -23.95 -6.24 15.15
CA ALA A 404 -22.93 -7.26 14.94
C ALA A 404 -21.86 -6.78 13.95
N ALA A 405 -22.27 -6.24 12.82
CA ALA A 405 -21.35 -5.66 11.83
C ALA A 405 -20.50 -4.53 12.43
N GLY A 406 -21.13 -3.58 13.15
CA GLY A 406 -20.41 -2.49 13.80
C GLY A 406 -19.48 -2.92 14.96
N THR A 407 -19.68 -4.11 15.53
CA THR A 407 -18.79 -4.65 16.58
C THR A 407 -17.56 -5.35 15.99
N ILE A 408 -17.70 -5.88 14.76
CA ILE A 408 -16.63 -6.59 14.05
C ILE A 408 -15.67 -5.61 13.36
N THR A 409 -16.21 -4.48 12.86
CA THR A 409 -15.43 -3.41 12.19
C THR A 409 -14.81 -2.44 13.20
#